data_fb5ad235ddc91fe276f66ee896385f23
#
_entry.id   fb5ad235ddc91fe276f66ee896385f23
#
_cell.length_a   1.000
_cell.length_b   1.000
_cell.length_c   1.000
_cell.angle_alpha   90.00
_cell.angle_beta   90.00
_cell.angle_gamma   90.00
#
_symmetry.space_group_name_H-M   'P 1'
#
loop_
_entity.id
_entity.type
_entity.pdbx_description
1 polymer ?
#
loop_
_entity_poly.entity_id
_entity_poly.type
_entity_poly.pdbx_seq_one_letter_code
_entity_poly.pdbx_strand_id
1 'polypeptide(L)'
;MKNPLSQALRCWSEWRRQQKLHGRFAFGDARMQLGRVILPARLHTWTASSRLANEADITRADDAWQVRLHDSGLSFFWPSEPDQNLHFVIEQEFSAANPHHYTTAPVRLSPESTVLDVGACEGLFAFRAINEHLASRVICFEPSGRMAALLRRGAETNGLADGIAIERSGVGSQTGRARMVAGDNPDAGYLEYLPSGDSHPDAVPVTSIDDYCRSHQLALGPGDLIKADAEGADLDVLLGAGEQIRNGAPQLAITTYHVDDHAERMIAWLRQTRPDYRLRLKGFSFWTAKPRPVLLQASTLR
;
A
#
# COMPACT_ATOMS: atom_id res chain seq x y z
N MET A 1 -15.07 22.61 9.98
CA MET A 1 -14.07 22.61 8.90
C MET A 1 -12.74 23.10 9.46
N LYS A 2 -11.66 22.34 9.35
CA LYS A 2 -10.33 22.75 9.84
C LYS A 2 -9.81 23.88 8.92
N ASN A 3 -9.25 24.94 9.51
CA ASN A 3 -8.70 26.07 8.76
C ASN A 3 -7.54 25.58 7.86
N PRO A 4 -7.60 25.75 6.53
CA PRO A 4 -6.57 25.27 5.58
C PRO A 4 -5.16 25.79 5.90
N LEU A 5 -5.04 27.04 6.35
CA LEU A 5 -3.75 27.63 6.75
C LEU A 5 -3.16 26.93 7.97
N SER A 6 -3.98 26.56 8.96
CA SER A 6 -3.50 25.83 10.14
C SER A 6 -3.05 24.41 9.81
N GLN A 7 -3.66 23.79 8.80
CA GLN A 7 -3.29 22.47 8.31
C GLN A 7 -1.98 22.53 7.49
N ALA A 8 -1.83 23.53 6.62
CA ALA A 8 -0.59 23.78 5.89
C ALA A 8 0.61 24.04 6.83
N LEU A 9 0.41 24.85 7.89
CA LEU A 9 1.44 25.11 8.89
C LEU A 9 1.83 23.84 9.67
N ARG A 10 0.87 22.95 9.97
CA ARG A 10 1.14 21.65 10.60
C ARG A 10 1.94 20.73 9.67
N CYS A 11 1.56 20.64 8.40
CA CYS A 11 2.31 19.88 7.40
C CYS A 11 3.76 20.40 7.26
N TRP A 12 3.93 21.73 7.26
CA TRP A 12 5.25 22.35 7.22
C TRP A 12 6.09 22.06 8.47
N SER A 13 5.47 22.16 9.65
CA SER A 13 6.15 21.85 10.93
C SER A 13 6.56 20.39 10.98
N GLU A 14 5.69 19.48 10.56
CA GLU A 14 5.99 18.05 10.53
C GLU A 14 7.09 17.74 9.50
N TRP A 15 7.01 18.31 8.30
CA TRP A 15 8.08 18.18 7.31
C TRP A 15 9.44 18.64 7.86
N ARG A 16 9.51 19.79 8.57
CA ARG A 16 10.75 20.26 9.20
C ARG A 16 11.23 19.29 10.28
N ARG A 17 10.33 18.72 11.05
CA ARG A 17 10.65 17.72 12.08
C ARG A 17 11.25 16.48 11.43
N GLN A 18 10.64 15.95 10.39
CA GLN A 18 11.10 14.76 9.66
C GLN A 18 12.45 15.01 8.96
N GLN A 19 12.64 16.19 8.36
CA GLN A 19 13.93 16.58 7.79
C GLN A 19 15.05 16.58 8.85
N LYS A 20 14.77 17.11 10.03
CA LYS A 20 15.74 17.15 11.13
C LYS A 20 16.07 15.76 11.67
N LEU A 21 15.08 14.87 11.74
CA LEU A 21 15.25 13.52 12.27
C LEU A 21 15.90 12.56 11.27
N HIS A 22 15.58 12.67 10.01
CA HIS A 22 15.88 11.63 9.01
C HIS A 22 16.65 12.10 7.78
N GLY A 23 16.93 13.40 7.66
CA GLY A 23 17.92 13.96 6.74
C GLY A 23 17.56 14.07 5.26
N ARG A 24 16.47 13.53 4.75
CA ARG A 24 15.99 13.79 3.38
C ARG A 24 14.53 13.39 3.20
N PHE A 25 13.69 14.39 3.27
CA PHE A 25 12.31 14.33 2.81
C PHE A 25 12.24 14.98 1.42
N ALA A 26 11.65 14.33 0.43
CA ALA A 26 11.57 14.93 -0.90
C ALA A 26 10.62 16.12 -0.89
N PHE A 27 11.16 17.34 -1.02
CA PHE A 27 10.38 18.59 -0.99
C PHE A 27 9.29 18.64 -2.08
N GLY A 28 9.52 18.00 -3.23
CA GLY A 28 8.54 17.89 -4.32
C GLY A 28 7.24 17.21 -3.88
N ASP A 29 7.33 16.17 -3.07
CA ASP A 29 6.17 15.41 -2.58
C ASP A 29 5.33 16.27 -1.60
N ALA A 30 5.97 17.06 -0.75
CA ALA A 30 5.29 17.98 0.17
C ALA A 30 4.58 19.14 -0.55
N ARG A 31 5.17 19.68 -1.64
CA ARG A 31 4.61 20.79 -2.42
C ARG A 31 3.29 20.44 -3.09
N MET A 32 3.18 19.24 -3.64
CA MET A 32 1.98 18.80 -4.31
C MET A 32 0.80 18.64 -3.34
N GLN A 33 1.07 18.13 -2.13
CA GLN A 33 0.06 17.98 -1.09
C GLN A 33 -0.41 19.29 -0.48
N LEU A 34 0.47 20.30 -0.40
CA LEU A 34 0.07 21.65 0.01
C LEU A 34 -1.02 22.24 -0.90
N GLY A 35 -0.96 21.97 -2.21
CA GLY A 35 -2.01 22.37 -3.15
C GLY A 35 -3.36 21.73 -2.82
N ARG A 36 -3.39 20.45 -2.47
CA ARG A 36 -4.60 19.71 -2.08
C ARG A 36 -5.18 20.20 -0.75
N VAL A 37 -4.34 20.56 0.20
CA VAL A 37 -4.75 21.08 1.52
C VAL A 37 -5.36 22.48 1.42
N ILE A 38 -4.89 23.30 0.49
CA ILE A 38 -5.32 24.70 0.34
C ILE A 38 -6.62 24.82 -0.48
N LEU A 39 -6.86 23.91 -1.43
CA LEU A 39 -8.07 23.94 -2.25
C LEU A 39 -9.29 23.43 -1.45
N PRO A 40 -10.46 24.09 -1.59
CA PRO A 40 -11.68 23.62 -0.96
C PRO A 40 -12.04 22.18 -1.37
N ALA A 41 -12.49 21.36 -0.42
CA ALA A 41 -12.84 19.96 -0.65
C ALA A 41 -13.81 19.76 -1.84
N ARG A 42 -14.78 20.69 -2.02
CA ARG A 42 -15.72 20.69 -3.16
C ARG A 42 -15.05 20.76 -4.53
N LEU A 43 -13.86 21.39 -4.63
CA LEU A 43 -13.12 21.48 -5.89
C LEU A 43 -12.35 20.18 -6.16
N HIS A 44 -11.92 19.48 -5.10
CA HIS A 44 -11.32 18.16 -5.21
C HIS A 44 -12.35 17.13 -5.66
N THR A 45 -13.53 17.13 -5.05
CA THR A 45 -14.61 16.18 -5.37
C THR A 45 -15.10 16.37 -6.81
N TRP A 46 -15.27 17.63 -7.26
CA TRP A 46 -15.66 17.92 -8.65
C TRP A 46 -14.58 17.47 -9.64
N THR A 47 -13.30 17.76 -9.36
CA THR A 47 -12.18 17.36 -10.21
C THR A 47 -12.03 15.84 -10.25
N ALA A 48 -12.23 15.14 -9.14
CA ALA A 48 -12.20 13.70 -9.07
C ALA A 48 -13.30 13.05 -9.92
N SER A 49 -14.57 13.48 -9.76
CA SER A 49 -15.69 12.93 -10.51
C SER A 49 -15.57 13.17 -12.02
N SER A 50 -15.10 14.35 -12.45
CA SER A 50 -14.90 14.64 -13.86
C SER A 50 -13.71 13.88 -14.46
N ARG A 51 -12.69 13.58 -13.67
CA ARG A 51 -11.55 12.75 -14.09
C ARG A 51 -11.94 11.29 -14.22
N LEU A 52 -12.65 10.72 -13.24
CA LEU A 52 -13.13 9.34 -13.32
C LEU A 52 -13.89 9.05 -14.61
N ALA A 53 -14.80 9.96 -15.01
CA ALA A 53 -15.55 9.83 -16.25
C ALA A 53 -14.67 9.85 -17.51
N ASN A 54 -13.48 10.45 -17.45
CA ASN A 54 -12.52 10.50 -18.55
C ASN A 54 -11.46 9.38 -18.47
N GLU A 55 -11.28 8.76 -17.30
CA GLU A 55 -10.23 7.79 -17.04
C GLU A 55 -10.71 6.34 -17.13
N ALA A 56 -12.02 6.10 -16.92
CA ALA A 56 -12.57 4.76 -16.83
C ALA A 56 -14.02 4.64 -17.27
N ASP A 57 -14.35 3.48 -17.86
CA ASP A 57 -15.73 2.99 -17.96
C ASP A 57 -16.10 2.25 -16.67
N ILE A 58 -17.21 2.64 -16.06
CA ILE A 58 -17.68 2.06 -14.79
C ILE A 58 -19.05 1.47 -15.03
N THR A 59 -19.18 0.15 -14.82
CA THR A 59 -20.42 -0.59 -15.05
C THR A 59 -20.74 -1.47 -13.86
N ARG A 60 -22.04 -1.61 -13.55
CA ARG A 60 -22.50 -2.55 -12.52
C ARG A 60 -22.24 -3.98 -12.96
N ALA A 61 -21.66 -4.78 -12.08
CA ALA A 61 -21.31 -6.17 -12.34
C ALA A 61 -21.60 -7.02 -11.08
N ASP A 62 -22.80 -7.58 -11.01
CA ASP A 62 -23.32 -8.35 -9.88
C ASP A 62 -23.29 -7.56 -8.55
N ASP A 63 -22.46 -8.00 -7.60
CA ASP A 63 -22.29 -7.41 -6.26
C ASP A 63 -21.21 -6.34 -6.18
N ALA A 64 -20.57 -5.99 -7.32
CA ALA A 64 -19.49 -5.03 -7.42
C ALA A 64 -19.66 -4.11 -8.63
N TRP A 65 -18.70 -3.21 -8.82
CA TRP A 65 -18.59 -2.34 -10.00
C TRP A 65 -17.34 -2.71 -10.77
N GLN A 66 -17.49 -3.05 -12.05
CA GLN A 66 -16.36 -3.21 -12.94
C GLN A 66 -15.86 -1.83 -13.39
N VAL A 67 -14.59 -1.57 -13.18
CA VAL A 67 -13.89 -0.36 -13.58
C VAL A 67 -12.88 -0.75 -14.64
N ARG A 68 -13.03 -0.22 -15.87
CA ARG A 68 -12.09 -0.44 -16.97
C ARG A 68 -11.39 0.86 -17.29
N LEU A 69 -10.09 0.89 -17.05
CA LEU A 69 -9.24 2.05 -17.31
C LEU A 69 -8.99 2.24 -18.81
N HIS A 70 -9.14 3.47 -19.31
CA HIS A 70 -8.98 3.77 -20.73
C HIS A 70 -7.54 3.65 -21.20
N ASP A 71 -6.58 4.23 -20.44
CA ASP A 71 -5.18 4.32 -20.85
C ASP A 71 -4.46 2.96 -20.81
N SER A 72 -4.66 2.18 -19.75
CA SER A 72 -4.00 0.88 -19.56
C SER A 72 -4.79 -0.30 -20.11
N GLY A 73 -6.10 -0.14 -20.31
CA GLY A 73 -7.03 -1.22 -20.63
C GLY A 73 -7.31 -2.17 -19.46
N LEU A 74 -6.68 -1.97 -18.31
CA LEU A 74 -6.86 -2.81 -17.14
C LEU A 74 -8.27 -2.68 -16.57
N SER A 75 -8.79 -3.79 -16.08
CA SER A 75 -10.08 -3.87 -15.40
C SER A 75 -9.90 -4.36 -13.97
N PHE A 76 -10.63 -3.78 -13.04
CA PHE A 76 -10.73 -4.28 -11.67
C PHE A 76 -12.16 -4.15 -11.15
N PHE A 77 -12.44 -4.72 -9.98
CA PHE A 77 -13.77 -4.74 -9.40
C PHE A 77 -13.79 -3.98 -8.09
N TRP A 78 -14.58 -2.91 -8.05
CA TRP A 78 -14.78 -2.05 -6.89
C TRP A 78 -15.97 -2.52 -6.06
N PRO A 79 -15.80 -2.70 -4.74
CA PRO A 79 -16.81 -3.37 -3.91
C PRO A 79 -18.03 -2.51 -3.55
N SER A 80 -17.93 -1.19 -3.62
CA SER A 80 -18.95 -0.23 -3.20
C SER A 80 -19.39 0.69 -4.33
N GLU A 81 -20.36 1.58 -4.07
CA GLU A 81 -20.72 2.64 -5.02
C GLU A 81 -19.51 3.50 -5.35
N PRO A 82 -19.19 3.73 -6.64
CA PRO A 82 -18.06 4.54 -7.06
C PRO A 82 -18.10 5.95 -6.48
N ASP A 83 -17.05 6.31 -5.77
CA ASP A 83 -16.92 7.58 -5.08
C ASP A 83 -15.52 8.18 -5.27
N GLN A 84 -15.18 9.16 -4.44
CA GLN A 84 -13.88 9.81 -4.43
C GLN A 84 -12.73 8.83 -4.08
N ASN A 85 -13.00 7.75 -3.32
CA ASN A 85 -11.98 6.79 -2.93
C ASN A 85 -11.51 5.98 -4.15
N LEU A 86 -12.43 5.59 -5.02
CA LEU A 86 -12.10 4.94 -6.29
C LEU A 86 -11.10 5.78 -7.13
N HIS A 87 -11.35 7.10 -7.24
CA HIS A 87 -10.41 7.98 -7.94
C HIS A 87 -9.04 8.02 -7.25
N PHE A 88 -9.00 8.05 -5.91
CA PHE A 88 -7.73 8.05 -5.19
C PHE A 88 -6.94 6.76 -5.39
N VAL A 89 -7.58 5.61 -5.43
CA VAL A 89 -6.94 4.32 -5.72
C VAL A 89 -6.33 4.33 -7.13
N ILE A 90 -7.06 4.80 -8.13
CA ILE A 90 -6.52 4.92 -9.49
C ILE A 90 -5.33 5.91 -9.52
N GLU A 91 -5.48 7.08 -8.92
CA GLU A 91 -4.41 8.08 -8.90
C GLU A 91 -3.15 7.60 -8.18
N GLN A 92 -3.27 6.85 -7.08
CA GLN A 92 -2.10 6.33 -6.36
C GLN A 92 -1.29 5.35 -7.19
N GLU A 93 -1.93 4.58 -8.06
CA GLU A 93 -1.24 3.62 -8.90
C GLU A 93 -0.63 4.23 -10.17
N PHE A 94 -1.29 5.19 -10.79
CA PHE A 94 -0.88 5.73 -12.09
C PHE A 94 -0.21 7.10 -12.04
N SER A 95 -0.22 7.79 -10.89
CA SER A 95 0.46 9.07 -10.74
C SER A 95 1.72 8.95 -9.90
N ALA A 96 2.91 8.98 -10.53
CA ALA A 96 4.20 8.96 -9.84
C ALA A 96 4.36 10.12 -8.83
N ALA A 97 3.57 11.18 -8.99
CA ALA A 97 3.53 12.31 -8.08
C ALA A 97 2.65 12.05 -6.84
N ASN A 98 1.83 10.99 -6.83
CA ASN A 98 1.05 10.62 -5.66
C ASN A 98 1.98 10.07 -4.55
N PRO A 99 1.78 10.49 -3.29
CA PRO A 99 2.61 9.98 -2.19
C PRO A 99 2.49 8.47 -1.95
N HIS A 100 1.36 7.85 -2.28
CA HIS A 100 1.19 6.40 -2.21
C HIS A 100 1.84 5.65 -3.37
N HIS A 101 2.24 6.30 -4.46
CA HIS A 101 2.81 5.57 -5.58
C HIS A 101 4.07 4.81 -5.18
N TYR A 102 4.00 3.47 -5.15
CA TYR A 102 4.97 2.59 -4.51
C TYR A 102 6.28 2.45 -5.29
N THR A 103 6.24 2.56 -6.61
CA THR A 103 7.35 2.21 -7.52
C THR A 103 8.18 3.40 -8.01
N THR A 104 8.28 4.50 -7.23
CA THR A 104 9.21 5.59 -7.52
C THR A 104 10.55 5.38 -6.82
N ALA A 105 11.63 5.98 -7.34
CA ALA A 105 12.94 5.89 -6.71
C ALA A 105 12.90 6.19 -5.19
N PRO A 106 13.62 5.44 -4.35
CA PRO A 106 14.69 4.48 -4.67
C PRO A 106 14.21 3.08 -5.08
N VAL A 107 12.89 2.79 -5.06
CA VAL A 107 12.33 1.51 -5.50
C VAL A 107 12.37 1.43 -7.02
N ARG A 108 12.92 0.32 -7.53
CA ARG A 108 13.03 0.01 -8.97
C ARG A 108 12.73 -1.45 -9.17
N LEU A 109 11.69 -1.75 -9.93
CA LEU A 109 11.33 -3.09 -10.33
C LEU A 109 11.87 -3.40 -11.74
N SER A 110 11.98 -4.67 -12.05
CA SER A 110 12.35 -5.21 -13.35
C SER A 110 11.47 -6.41 -13.69
N PRO A 111 11.45 -6.85 -14.95
CA PRO A 111 10.67 -8.03 -15.35
C PRO A 111 10.98 -9.32 -14.57
N GLU A 112 12.11 -9.39 -13.88
CA GLU A 112 12.51 -10.55 -13.07
C GLU A 112 12.07 -10.43 -11.60
N SER A 113 11.58 -9.25 -11.17
CA SER A 113 11.21 -9.00 -9.78
C SER A 113 10.06 -9.89 -9.32
N THR A 114 10.16 -10.38 -8.09
CA THR A 114 9.04 -10.91 -7.31
C THR A 114 8.53 -9.84 -6.36
N VAL A 115 7.22 -9.67 -6.29
CA VAL A 115 6.59 -8.71 -5.38
C VAL A 115 5.71 -9.45 -4.36
N LEU A 116 5.88 -9.13 -3.09
CA LEU A 116 4.93 -9.45 -2.03
C LEU A 116 4.06 -8.22 -1.80
N ASP A 117 2.79 -8.31 -2.17
CA ASP A 117 1.80 -7.24 -2.05
C ASP A 117 0.89 -7.49 -0.85
N VAL A 118 1.22 -6.88 0.28
CA VAL A 118 0.47 -7.02 1.54
C VAL A 118 -0.60 -5.94 1.62
N GLY A 119 -1.84 -6.37 1.82
CA GLY A 119 -3.02 -5.51 1.67
C GLY A 119 -3.28 -5.22 0.19
N ALA A 120 -3.49 -6.29 -0.58
CA ALA A 120 -3.62 -6.18 -2.03
C ALA A 120 -4.98 -5.64 -2.48
N CYS A 121 -5.99 -5.68 -1.62
CA CYS A 121 -7.32 -5.13 -1.83
C CYS A 121 -7.94 -5.56 -3.18
N GLU A 122 -8.32 -4.62 -4.05
CA GLU A 122 -8.86 -4.90 -5.39
C GLU A 122 -7.82 -5.38 -6.41
N GLY A 123 -6.54 -5.35 -6.08
CA GLY A 123 -5.43 -5.89 -6.88
C GLY A 123 -4.87 -4.94 -7.94
N LEU A 124 -5.28 -3.68 -8.00
CA LEU A 124 -4.87 -2.75 -9.05
C LEU A 124 -3.35 -2.60 -9.16
N PHE A 125 -2.64 -2.55 -8.02
CA PHE A 125 -1.17 -2.55 -7.99
C PHE A 125 -0.59 -3.81 -8.66
N ALA A 126 -1.10 -5.00 -8.27
CA ALA A 126 -0.63 -6.26 -8.83
C ALA A 126 -0.87 -6.36 -10.34
N PHE A 127 -2.06 -5.94 -10.80
CA PHE A 127 -2.39 -5.93 -12.23
C PHE A 127 -1.46 -5.02 -13.01
N ARG A 128 -1.20 -3.79 -12.52
CA ARG A 128 -0.25 -2.87 -13.14
C ARG A 128 1.16 -3.45 -13.15
N ALA A 129 1.62 -4.02 -12.06
CA ALA A 129 2.98 -4.56 -11.95
C ALA A 129 3.24 -5.67 -12.99
N ILE A 130 2.29 -6.55 -13.24
CA ILE A 130 2.41 -7.60 -14.26
C ILE A 130 2.19 -7.03 -15.67
N ASN A 131 1.15 -6.21 -15.88
CA ASN A 131 0.81 -5.66 -17.18
C ASN A 131 1.91 -4.75 -17.78
N GLU A 132 2.57 -3.96 -16.93
CA GLU A 132 3.68 -3.08 -17.32
C GLU A 132 5.05 -3.79 -17.30
N HIS A 133 5.09 -5.11 -17.12
CA HIS A 133 6.32 -5.90 -17.01
C HIS A 133 7.29 -5.37 -15.94
N LEU A 134 6.77 -4.86 -14.83
CA LEU A 134 7.57 -4.44 -13.69
C LEU A 134 7.95 -5.61 -12.77
N ALA A 135 7.22 -6.74 -12.89
CA ALA A 135 7.49 -7.95 -12.12
C ALA A 135 7.12 -9.19 -12.94
N SER A 136 7.78 -10.32 -12.67
CA SER A 136 7.42 -11.64 -13.21
C SER A 136 6.29 -12.27 -12.40
N ARG A 137 6.19 -11.94 -11.12
CA ARG A 137 5.27 -12.54 -10.16
C ARG A 137 4.88 -11.56 -9.07
N VAL A 138 3.58 -11.55 -8.73
CA VAL A 138 3.06 -10.86 -7.55
C VAL A 138 2.35 -11.87 -6.66
N ILE A 139 2.67 -11.86 -5.37
CA ILE A 139 2.01 -12.66 -4.34
C ILE A 139 1.21 -11.68 -3.49
N CYS A 140 -0.10 -11.73 -3.64
CA CYS A 140 -1.05 -10.84 -2.99
C CYS A 140 -1.55 -11.45 -1.69
N PHE A 141 -1.37 -10.76 -0.57
CA PHE A 141 -1.96 -11.13 0.71
C PHE A 141 -3.18 -10.26 0.96
N GLU A 142 -4.36 -10.91 0.97
CA GLU A 142 -5.64 -10.23 1.18
C GLU A 142 -6.52 -11.09 2.11
N PRO A 143 -6.67 -10.71 3.40
CA PRO A 143 -7.44 -11.50 4.37
C PRO A 143 -8.94 -11.48 4.13
N SER A 144 -9.50 -10.42 3.52
CA SER A 144 -10.93 -10.32 3.19
C SER A 144 -11.29 -11.32 2.10
N GLY A 145 -12.19 -12.25 2.42
CA GLY A 145 -12.69 -13.21 1.42
C GLY A 145 -13.37 -12.53 0.24
N ARG A 146 -14.06 -11.41 0.48
CA ARG A 146 -14.74 -10.62 -0.56
C ARG A 146 -13.70 -9.96 -1.47
N MET A 147 -12.71 -9.25 -0.89
CA MET A 147 -11.71 -8.55 -1.68
C MET A 147 -10.83 -9.54 -2.45
N ALA A 148 -10.43 -10.65 -1.85
CA ALA A 148 -9.68 -11.71 -2.53
C ALA A 148 -10.46 -12.33 -3.71
N ALA A 149 -11.81 -12.41 -3.62
CA ALA A 149 -12.64 -12.86 -4.74
C ALA A 149 -12.69 -11.81 -5.87
N LEU A 150 -12.81 -10.52 -5.55
CA LEU A 150 -12.77 -9.43 -6.53
C LEU A 150 -11.41 -9.32 -7.21
N LEU A 151 -10.33 -9.45 -6.45
CA LEU A 151 -8.96 -9.49 -6.98
C LEU A 151 -8.78 -10.66 -7.96
N ARG A 152 -9.23 -11.88 -7.59
CA ARG A 152 -9.16 -13.04 -8.51
C ARG A 152 -9.92 -12.78 -9.79
N ARG A 153 -11.15 -12.28 -9.69
CA ARG A 153 -11.98 -11.92 -10.84
C ARG A 153 -11.30 -10.89 -11.74
N GLY A 154 -10.62 -9.90 -11.15
CA GLY A 154 -9.81 -8.91 -11.86
C GLY A 154 -8.61 -9.54 -12.58
N ALA A 155 -7.86 -10.41 -11.91
CA ALA A 155 -6.73 -11.13 -12.51
C ALA A 155 -7.16 -11.98 -13.72
N GLU A 156 -8.26 -12.71 -13.59
CA GLU A 156 -8.85 -13.51 -14.68
C GLU A 156 -9.33 -12.62 -15.85
N THR A 157 -10.04 -11.51 -15.55
CA THR A 157 -10.56 -10.58 -16.56
C THR A 157 -9.45 -9.96 -17.41
N ASN A 158 -8.29 -9.70 -16.79
CA ASN A 158 -7.12 -9.15 -17.48
C ASN A 158 -6.21 -10.21 -18.12
N GLY A 159 -6.47 -11.51 -17.91
CA GLY A 159 -5.57 -12.57 -18.35
C GLY A 159 -4.23 -12.61 -17.62
N LEU A 160 -4.18 -12.14 -16.36
CA LEU A 160 -2.97 -12.01 -15.55
C LEU A 160 -2.86 -13.05 -14.43
N ALA A 161 -3.78 -14.02 -14.38
CA ALA A 161 -3.88 -14.99 -13.29
C ALA A 161 -2.60 -15.83 -13.10
N ASP A 162 -1.88 -16.14 -14.17
CA ASP A 162 -0.64 -16.94 -14.10
C ASP A 162 0.50 -16.20 -13.37
N GLY A 163 0.52 -14.86 -13.41
CA GLY A 163 1.52 -14.02 -12.75
C GLY A 163 1.16 -13.62 -11.32
N ILE A 164 -0.07 -13.93 -10.85
CA ILE A 164 -0.60 -13.44 -9.58
C ILE A 164 -1.05 -14.59 -8.70
N ALA A 165 -0.37 -14.80 -7.57
CA ALA A 165 -0.80 -15.70 -6.52
C ALA A 165 -1.62 -14.92 -5.46
N ILE A 166 -2.71 -15.49 -4.96
CA ILE A 166 -3.60 -14.83 -3.99
C ILE A 166 -3.68 -15.68 -2.72
N GLU A 167 -3.13 -15.13 -1.64
CA GLU A 167 -3.11 -15.73 -0.31
C GLU A 167 -4.20 -15.09 0.56
N ARG A 168 -5.19 -15.89 0.97
CA ARG A 168 -6.25 -15.45 1.90
C ARG A 168 -5.74 -15.43 3.34
N SER A 169 -4.75 -14.57 3.59
CA SER A 169 -4.15 -14.40 4.91
C SER A 169 -3.77 -12.95 5.16
N GLY A 170 -3.78 -12.55 6.43
CA GLY A 170 -3.08 -11.35 6.85
C GLY A 170 -1.58 -11.59 6.94
N VAL A 171 -0.81 -10.53 7.06
CA VAL A 171 0.63 -10.58 7.34
C VAL A 171 0.93 -9.79 8.59
N GLY A 172 1.78 -10.35 9.46
CA GLY A 172 2.17 -9.74 10.73
C GLY A 172 3.59 -10.08 11.14
N SER A 173 3.93 -9.75 12.38
CA SER A 173 5.26 -9.99 12.92
C SER A 173 5.53 -11.48 13.21
N GLN A 174 4.48 -12.29 13.32
CA GLN A 174 4.55 -13.74 13.54
C GLN A 174 3.31 -14.44 12.97
N THR A 175 3.44 -15.73 12.73
CA THR A 175 2.34 -16.57 12.26
C THR A 175 1.34 -16.81 13.39
N GLY A 176 0.04 -16.74 13.06
CA GLY A 176 -1.05 -16.88 14.02
C GLY A 176 -2.43 -16.75 13.38
N ARG A 177 -3.37 -16.21 14.14
CA ARG A 177 -4.73 -15.92 13.69
C ARG A 177 -5.14 -14.51 14.13
N ALA A 178 -6.00 -13.88 13.34
CA ALA A 178 -6.59 -12.59 13.66
C ALA A 178 -8.07 -12.58 13.23
N ARG A 179 -8.86 -11.69 13.75
CA ARG A 179 -10.16 -11.35 13.17
C ARG A 179 -10.07 -10.03 12.41
N MET A 180 -10.81 -9.94 11.33
CA MET A 180 -10.99 -8.67 10.65
C MET A 180 -12.02 -7.82 11.40
N VAL A 181 -11.63 -6.59 11.70
CA VAL A 181 -12.51 -5.58 12.28
C VAL A 181 -12.77 -4.53 11.21
N ALA A 182 -14.05 -4.24 10.95
CA ALA A 182 -14.42 -3.21 9.97
C ALA A 182 -13.86 -1.86 10.42
N GLY A 183 -13.20 -1.16 9.51
CA GLY A 183 -12.76 0.23 9.70
C GLY A 183 -13.88 1.23 9.42
N ASP A 184 -13.54 2.52 9.50
CA ASP A 184 -14.44 3.61 9.12
C ASP A 184 -14.75 3.61 7.61
N ASN A 185 -13.91 2.97 6.81
CA ASN A 185 -14.09 2.76 5.38
C ASN A 185 -14.59 1.34 5.15
N PRO A 186 -15.70 1.12 4.40
CA PRO A 186 -16.28 -0.21 4.18
C PRO A 186 -15.33 -1.21 3.53
N ASP A 187 -14.31 -0.70 2.84
CA ASP A 187 -13.36 -1.48 2.05
C ASP A 187 -12.03 -1.68 2.78
N ALA A 188 -11.82 -1.01 3.92
CA ALA A 188 -10.62 -1.09 4.76
C ALA A 188 -10.97 -1.64 6.14
N GLY A 189 -10.42 -2.80 6.47
CA GLY A 189 -10.52 -3.41 7.78
C GLY A 189 -9.13 -3.64 8.36
N TYR A 190 -8.98 -3.54 9.66
CA TYR A 190 -7.73 -3.87 10.35
C TYR A 190 -7.80 -5.24 11.03
N LEU A 191 -6.63 -5.81 11.29
CA LEU A 191 -6.49 -7.10 11.94
C LEU A 191 -6.34 -6.94 13.45
N GLU A 192 -7.19 -7.63 14.22
CA GLU A 192 -7.05 -7.80 15.65
C GLU A 192 -6.55 -9.22 15.93
N TYR A 193 -5.32 -9.33 16.42
CA TYR A 193 -4.68 -10.63 16.69
C TYR A 193 -5.40 -11.38 17.81
N LEU A 194 -5.61 -12.67 17.60
CA LEU A 194 -6.24 -13.55 18.57
C LEU A 194 -5.17 -14.26 19.42
N PRO A 195 -5.46 -14.49 20.70
CA PRO A 195 -4.60 -15.32 21.54
C PRO A 195 -4.41 -16.72 20.97
N SER A 196 -3.27 -17.33 21.23
CA SER A 196 -3.01 -18.71 20.80
C SER A 196 -4.07 -19.67 21.36
N GLY A 197 -4.70 -20.45 20.44
CA GLY A 197 -5.75 -21.39 20.79
C GLY A 197 -7.18 -20.81 20.76
N ASP A 198 -7.36 -19.53 20.48
CA ASP A 198 -8.69 -18.95 20.26
C ASP A 198 -9.26 -19.40 18.90
N SER A 199 -10.54 -19.80 18.91
CA SER A 199 -11.25 -20.34 17.76
C SER A 199 -12.43 -19.47 17.32
N HIS A 200 -12.16 -18.16 17.15
CA HIS A 200 -13.19 -17.24 16.65
C HIS A 200 -13.67 -17.69 15.25
N PRO A 201 -14.99 -17.74 14.97
CA PRO A 201 -15.52 -18.25 13.70
C PRO A 201 -15.04 -17.46 12.48
N ASP A 202 -14.85 -16.15 12.64
CA ASP A 202 -14.40 -15.25 11.57
C ASP A 202 -12.86 -15.03 11.58
N ALA A 203 -12.12 -15.92 12.27
CA ALA A 203 -10.68 -15.79 12.32
C ALA A 203 -10.03 -16.13 10.99
N VAL A 204 -9.20 -15.21 10.51
CA VAL A 204 -8.37 -15.39 9.32
C VAL A 204 -6.95 -15.82 9.72
N PRO A 205 -6.26 -16.62 8.89
CA PRO A 205 -4.86 -16.93 9.13
C PRO A 205 -4.00 -15.68 8.99
N VAL A 206 -2.92 -15.63 9.76
CA VAL A 206 -1.86 -14.61 9.64
C VAL A 206 -0.55 -15.35 9.49
N THR A 207 0.31 -14.89 8.60
CA THR A 207 1.67 -15.38 8.43
C THR A 207 2.69 -14.24 8.63
N SER A 208 3.93 -14.55 9.00
CA SER A 208 5.02 -13.60 8.79
C SER A 208 5.59 -13.76 7.38
N ILE A 209 6.23 -12.72 6.85
CA ILE A 209 6.93 -12.81 5.56
C ILE A 209 8.03 -13.88 5.63
N ASP A 210 8.77 -13.94 6.73
CA ASP A 210 9.85 -14.91 6.92
C ASP A 210 9.32 -16.36 6.93
N ASP A 211 8.19 -16.62 7.60
CA ASP A 211 7.57 -17.97 7.62
C ASP A 211 6.98 -18.34 6.26
N TYR A 212 6.33 -17.39 5.60
CA TYR A 212 5.81 -17.59 4.24
C TYR A 212 6.95 -17.96 3.28
N CYS A 213 8.01 -17.15 3.25
CA CYS A 213 9.17 -17.41 2.39
C CYS A 213 9.81 -18.76 2.69
N ARG A 214 9.93 -19.12 3.96
CA ARG A 214 10.48 -20.43 4.37
C ARG A 214 9.62 -21.60 3.89
N SER A 215 8.30 -21.51 4.08
CA SER A 215 7.37 -22.59 3.70
C SER A 215 7.27 -22.79 2.18
N HIS A 216 7.47 -21.72 1.40
CA HIS A 216 7.44 -21.75 -0.07
C HIS A 216 8.83 -21.81 -0.72
N GLN A 217 9.90 -21.98 0.06
CA GLN A 217 11.28 -21.99 -0.44
C GLN A 217 11.61 -20.75 -1.29
N LEU A 218 11.04 -19.61 -0.91
CA LEU A 218 11.24 -18.31 -1.56
C LEU A 218 12.35 -17.55 -0.85
N ALA A 219 13.32 -17.06 -1.60
CA ALA A 219 14.35 -16.14 -1.10
C ALA A 219 14.25 -14.83 -1.85
N LEU A 220 13.98 -13.74 -1.14
CA LEU A 220 13.91 -12.41 -1.73
C LEU A 220 15.30 -11.80 -1.85
N GLY A 221 15.55 -11.09 -2.95
CA GLY A 221 16.79 -10.37 -3.22
C GLY A 221 16.59 -8.87 -3.43
N PRO A 222 17.67 -8.11 -3.71
CA PRO A 222 17.59 -6.65 -3.87
C PRO A 222 16.70 -6.18 -5.04
N GLY A 223 16.41 -7.07 -6.01
CA GLY A 223 15.50 -6.81 -7.12
C GLY A 223 14.02 -6.97 -6.77
N ASP A 224 13.70 -7.65 -5.66
CA ASP A 224 12.34 -7.95 -5.24
C ASP A 224 11.77 -6.84 -4.37
N LEU A 225 10.45 -6.84 -4.18
CA LEU A 225 9.76 -5.81 -3.41
C LEU A 225 8.83 -6.43 -2.35
N ILE A 226 8.86 -5.88 -1.16
CA ILE A 226 7.78 -6.00 -0.18
C ILE A 226 7.02 -4.67 -0.19
N LYS A 227 5.80 -4.66 -0.73
CA LYS A 227 4.84 -3.56 -0.62
C LYS A 227 3.90 -3.88 0.53
N ALA A 228 3.61 -2.91 1.40
CA ALA A 228 2.60 -3.07 2.43
C ALA A 228 1.73 -1.81 2.57
N ASP A 229 0.43 -2.05 2.62
CA ASP A 229 -0.61 -1.11 3.01
C ASP A 229 -1.64 -1.91 3.83
N ALA A 230 -1.30 -2.11 5.11
CA ALA A 230 -1.90 -3.13 5.96
C ALA A 230 -2.74 -2.56 7.11
N GLU A 231 -3.31 -1.34 6.92
CA GLU A 231 -4.29 -0.72 7.80
C GLU A 231 -3.88 -0.73 9.30
N GLY A 232 -2.59 -0.46 9.54
CA GLY A 232 -2.01 -0.36 10.89
C GLY A 232 -1.13 -1.54 11.30
N ALA A 233 -1.14 -2.66 10.58
CA ALA A 233 -0.21 -3.76 10.79
C ALA A 233 1.15 -3.57 10.06
N ASP A 234 1.35 -2.43 9.39
CA ASP A 234 2.50 -2.15 8.54
C ASP A 234 3.86 -2.35 9.23
N LEU A 235 3.97 -1.95 10.49
CA LEU A 235 5.19 -2.20 11.28
C LEU A 235 5.38 -3.69 11.57
N ASP A 236 4.30 -4.42 11.87
CA ASP A 236 4.35 -5.86 12.11
C ASP A 236 4.75 -6.62 10.85
N VAL A 237 4.28 -6.19 9.66
CA VAL A 237 4.73 -6.72 8.37
C VAL A 237 6.24 -6.54 8.22
N LEU A 238 6.76 -5.35 8.50
CA LEU A 238 8.20 -5.06 8.45
C LEU A 238 9.00 -5.95 9.40
N LEU A 239 8.53 -6.10 10.65
CA LEU A 239 9.18 -6.93 11.66
C LEU A 239 9.16 -8.43 11.28
N GLY A 240 8.05 -8.90 10.69
CA GLY A 240 7.88 -10.26 10.21
C GLY A 240 8.68 -10.60 8.94
N ALA A 241 9.34 -9.61 8.32
CA ALA A 241 10.25 -9.77 7.20
C ALA A 241 11.75 -9.69 7.61
N GLY A 242 12.03 -9.76 8.90
CA GLY A 242 13.35 -9.46 9.45
C GLY A 242 14.48 -10.35 8.92
N GLU A 243 14.24 -11.63 8.66
CA GLU A 243 15.21 -12.56 8.08
C GLU A 243 15.45 -12.22 6.59
N GLN A 244 14.40 -12.01 5.80
CA GLN A 244 14.51 -11.62 4.39
C GLN A 244 15.24 -10.28 4.24
N ILE A 245 14.94 -9.31 5.09
CA ILE A 245 15.61 -8.00 5.08
C ILE A 245 17.10 -8.12 5.40
N ARG A 246 17.47 -8.89 6.43
CA ARG A 246 18.89 -9.09 6.78
C ARG A 246 19.68 -9.82 5.71
N ASN A 247 19.11 -10.84 5.13
CA ASN A 247 19.84 -11.76 4.25
C ASN A 247 19.74 -11.35 2.78
N GLY A 248 18.54 -10.98 2.31
CA GLY A 248 18.23 -10.72 0.91
C GLY A 248 18.17 -9.24 0.52
N ALA A 249 17.92 -8.35 1.47
CA ALA A 249 17.77 -6.92 1.22
C ALA A 249 16.72 -6.56 0.15
N PRO A 250 15.50 -7.15 0.13
CA PRO A 250 14.47 -6.76 -0.81
C PRO A 250 14.16 -5.27 -0.67
N GLN A 251 13.70 -4.65 -1.73
CA GLN A 251 13.21 -3.29 -1.68
C GLN A 251 11.94 -3.22 -0.83
N LEU A 252 11.66 -2.08 -0.22
CA LEU A 252 10.51 -1.87 0.64
C LEU A 252 9.71 -0.66 0.16
N ALA A 253 8.38 -0.77 0.17
CA ALA A 253 7.44 0.32 -0.01
C ALA A 253 6.28 0.12 0.97
N ILE A 254 6.35 0.74 2.14
CA ILE A 254 5.48 0.44 3.28
C ILE A 254 4.81 1.73 3.74
N THR A 255 3.48 1.71 3.88
CA THR A 255 2.72 2.84 4.42
C THR A 255 3.05 3.10 5.89
N THR A 256 2.97 4.36 6.28
CA THR A 256 3.39 4.77 7.64
C THR A 256 2.38 5.68 8.32
N TYR A 257 1.26 5.99 7.66
CA TYR A 257 0.31 7.00 8.15
C TYR A 257 -0.79 6.45 9.06
N HIS A 258 -0.96 5.14 9.14
CA HIS A 258 -2.01 4.54 9.96
C HIS A 258 -1.80 4.76 11.46
N VAL A 259 -0.56 4.73 11.92
CA VAL A 259 -0.20 4.94 13.34
C VAL A 259 0.81 6.09 13.49
N ASP A 260 0.69 6.86 14.57
CA ASP A 260 1.43 8.13 14.76
C ASP A 260 2.96 8.01 14.66
N ASP A 261 3.55 6.92 15.15
CA ASP A 261 5.01 6.74 15.28
C ASP A 261 5.59 5.66 14.33
N HIS A 262 4.78 5.14 13.39
CA HIS A 262 5.23 4.06 12.50
C HIS A 262 6.48 4.45 11.70
N ALA A 263 6.50 5.65 11.10
CA ALA A 263 7.65 6.09 10.31
C ALA A 263 8.95 6.09 11.11
N GLU A 264 8.94 6.63 12.32
CA GLU A 264 10.11 6.72 13.19
C GLU A 264 10.58 5.33 13.65
N ARG A 265 9.65 4.47 14.06
CA ARG A 265 9.95 3.11 14.51
C ARG A 265 10.52 2.26 13.39
N MET A 266 9.92 2.29 12.20
CA MET A 266 10.40 1.58 11.02
C MET A 266 11.80 2.04 10.61
N ILE A 267 12.05 3.36 10.55
CA ILE A 267 13.37 3.90 10.22
C ILE A 267 14.42 3.51 11.26
N ALA A 268 14.10 3.61 12.54
CA ALA A 268 15.01 3.24 13.62
C ALA A 268 15.39 1.76 13.52
N TRP A 269 14.40 0.89 13.30
CA TRP A 269 14.62 -0.54 13.16
C TRP A 269 15.43 -0.89 11.89
N LEU A 270 15.13 -0.28 10.76
CA LEU A 270 15.87 -0.51 9.51
C LEU A 270 17.32 -0.07 9.62
N ARG A 271 17.61 1.07 10.26
CA ARG A 271 18.99 1.53 10.48
C ARG A 271 19.83 0.59 11.33
N GLN A 272 19.19 -0.13 12.26
CA GLN A 272 19.85 -1.16 13.09
C GLN A 272 19.99 -2.48 12.34
N THR A 273 18.97 -2.86 11.58
CA THR A 273 18.89 -4.18 10.95
C THR A 273 19.65 -4.23 9.62
N ARG A 274 19.54 -3.16 8.81
CA ARG A 274 20.14 -3.06 7.48
C ARG A 274 20.55 -1.61 7.16
N PRO A 275 21.68 -1.12 7.71
CA PRO A 275 22.09 0.28 7.63
C PRO A 275 22.46 0.77 6.22
N ASP A 276 22.70 -0.12 5.26
CA ASP A 276 23.00 0.18 3.87
C ASP A 276 21.76 0.53 3.02
N TYR A 277 20.54 0.41 3.56
CA TYR A 277 19.35 0.89 2.87
C TYR A 277 19.36 2.40 2.70
N ARG A 278 19.09 2.85 1.48
CA ARG A 278 18.70 4.23 1.20
C ARG A 278 17.23 4.39 1.50
N LEU A 279 16.93 5.20 2.51
CA LEU A 279 15.57 5.44 2.98
C LEU A 279 15.03 6.72 2.37
N ARG A 280 13.75 6.71 2.00
CA ARG A 280 12.98 7.87 1.58
C ARG A 280 11.61 7.84 2.22
N LEU A 281 11.19 8.98 2.78
CA LEU A 281 9.79 9.21 3.15
C LEU A 281 9.11 10.02 2.07
N LYS A 282 7.88 9.64 1.69
CA LYS A 282 7.07 10.34 0.69
C LYS A 282 5.81 10.91 1.32
N GLY A 283 5.60 12.20 1.04
CA GLY A 283 4.36 12.91 1.29
C GLY A 283 3.85 12.91 2.73
N PHE A 284 2.70 13.54 2.90
CA PHE A 284 2.01 13.63 4.19
C PHE A 284 0.54 13.31 4.02
N SER A 285 -0.04 12.59 4.96
CA SER A 285 -1.47 12.41 5.04
C SER A 285 -2.14 13.74 5.38
N PHE A 286 -3.10 14.17 4.57
CA PHE A 286 -3.93 15.35 4.82
C PHE A 286 -5.31 14.99 5.41
N TRP A 287 -5.64 13.72 5.40
CA TRP A 287 -6.89 13.14 5.93
C TRP A 287 -6.80 12.78 7.41
N THR A 288 -5.62 12.57 7.94
CA THR A 288 -5.40 12.27 9.36
C THR A 288 -5.46 13.54 10.23
N ALA A 289 -5.74 13.39 11.53
CA ALA A 289 -5.81 14.52 12.47
C ALA A 289 -4.50 15.28 12.60
N LYS A 290 -3.38 14.55 12.57
CA LYS A 290 -2.02 15.08 12.47
C LYS A 290 -1.44 14.63 11.15
N PRO A 291 -0.74 15.49 10.38
CA PRO A 291 -0.03 15.05 9.18
C PRO A 291 1.02 14.01 9.56
N ARG A 292 0.99 12.87 8.87
CA ARG A 292 1.96 11.79 9.03
C ARG A 292 2.65 11.53 7.71
N PRO A 293 3.90 11.07 7.66
CA PRO A 293 4.49 10.55 6.43
C PRO A 293 3.59 9.45 5.84
N VAL A 294 3.44 9.42 4.52
CA VAL A 294 2.55 8.45 3.87
C VAL A 294 3.27 7.14 3.61
N LEU A 295 4.44 7.19 2.99
CA LEU A 295 5.14 6.02 2.49
C LEU A 295 6.62 6.06 2.86
N LEU A 296 7.11 4.96 3.42
CA LEU A 296 8.53 4.67 3.58
C LEU A 296 8.99 3.78 2.42
N GLN A 297 9.98 4.25 1.68
CA GLN A 297 10.67 3.45 0.66
C GLN A 297 12.10 3.17 1.10
N ALA A 298 12.58 1.96 0.82
CA ALA A 298 13.95 1.54 1.11
C ALA A 298 14.51 0.67 -0.02
N SER A 299 15.78 0.87 -0.38
CA SER A 299 16.47 0.06 -1.38
C SER A 299 17.98 0.13 -1.18
N THR A 300 18.66 -0.96 -1.46
CA THR A 300 20.14 -1.02 -1.55
C THR A 300 20.64 -0.80 -2.98
N LEU A 301 19.76 -0.86 -3.99
CA LEU A 301 20.10 -0.59 -5.39
C LEU A 301 20.54 0.87 -5.58
N ARG A 302 21.55 1.12 -6.43
CA ARG A 302 22.10 2.45 -6.74
C ARG A 302 21.39 3.12 -7.91
#